data_c5bfcdeb6fae6915126a02fe592066d7
#
_entry.id   c5bfcdeb6fae6915126a02fe592066d7
#
_cell.length_a   1.000
_cell.length_b   1.000
_cell.length_c   1.000
_cell.angle_alpha   90.00
_cell.angle_beta   90.00
_cell.angle_gamma   90.00
#
_symmetry.space_group_name_H-M   'P 1'
#
loop_
_entity.id
_entity.type
_entity.pdbx_description
1 polymer ?
#
loop_
_entity_poly.entity_id
_entity_poly.type
_entity_poly.pdbx_seq_one_letter_code
_entity_poly.pdbx_strand_id
1 'polypeptide(L)'
;MDFERRYNSIEEVLDVAKSAEGKLVKEYDVTNRLETKKNKGGIGQIIEEGLFHMAPNSRAEADFANLDLELKVTGIKTNAKQTSFSAKERLVLNIIDYMEEYKRTFEESLLWHKNKKILLMFYKWIDGVNKGEFPILKSVIHQFSESDLAIVKQDWQIIIDKIKAGKAHEISEGDTMYLAACTKGANAKSMRKQPFSDIPAKQRAYSLKNSYMTTYVRRILMNEDVISVFQPEELKSKSVDELLHERFAPYIGRTLYELKRHINFAENKNKAMYANLVSDLLGIKGTSLDDTEEFAKANIKFKTIRLEPNGVPREHMSFEQIDFDRWLNASWEESQVYETFENTKFLFVVFQFTETERENLNRVPYLKGIKLWNMPEQIIEIELKNLWQTVHDILAVGVELTQTPRGVKNNLPGAKFNGVCHIRPKASNAADKVRLPDGQMITKQTYWLNREYIAEIVREL
;
A
#
# COMPACT_ATOMS: atom_id res chain seq x y z
N MET A 1 36.63 15.40 -12.88
CA MET A 1 36.55 14.54 -11.69
C MET A 1 36.66 13.11 -12.15
N ASP A 2 37.51 12.34 -11.49
CA ASP A 2 37.64 10.93 -11.80
C ASP A 2 36.54 10.16 -11.04
N PHE A 3 35.56 9.65 -11.77
CA PHE A 3 34.41 8.92 -11.20
C PHE A 3 34.67 7.40 -11.12
N GLU A 4 35.93 6.96 -10.99
CA GLU A 4 36.29 5.54 -10.99
C GLU A 4 36.79 5.01 -9.64
N ARG A 5 36.23 5.51 -8.53
CA ARG A 5 36.62 4.97 -7.22
C ARG A 5 36.12 3.53 -7.08
N ARG A 6 37.04 2.60 -6.78
CA ARG A 6 36.74 1.21 -6.47
C ARG A 6 36.78 1.00 -4.96
N TYR A 7 35.81 0.26 -4.45
CA TYR A 7 35.71 -0.12 -3.06
C TYR A 7 36.06 -1.61 -2.91
N ASN A 8 36.77 -1.95 -1.84
CA ASN A 8 37.28 -3.30 -1.63
C ASN A 8 36.39 -4.13 -0.68
N SER A 9 35.56 -3.48 0.12
CA SER A 9 34.66 -4.17 1.05
C SER A 9 33.37 -3.38 1.28
N ILE A 10 32.33 -4.08 1.76
CA ILE A 10 31.05 -3.49 2.15
C ILE A 10 31.23 -2.53 3.33
N GLU A 11 32.13 -2.86 4.24
CA GLU A 11 32.47 -2.03 5.41
C GLU A 11 33.01 -0.67 4.97
N GLU A 12 33.94 -0.66 4.01
CA GLU A 12 34.47 0.58 3.44
C GLU A 12 33.37 1.47 2.83
N VAL A 13 32.46 0.87 2.06
CA VAL A 13 31.32 1.57 1.47
C VAL A 13 30.40 2.11 2.55
N LEU A 14 30.11 1.31 3.58
CA LEU A 14 29.23 1.71 4.68
C LEU A 14 29.85 2.83 5.52
N ASP A 15 31.16 2.84 5.75
CA ASP A 15 31.86 3.89 6.49
C ASP A 15 31.81 5.21 5.74
N VAL A 16 32.00 5.18 4.40
CA VAL A 16 31.79 6.36 3.54
C VAL A 16 30.36 6.85 3.61
N ALA A 17 29.36 5.96 3.51
CA ALA A 17 27.94 6.32 3.64
C ALA A 17 27.64 6.96 5.00
N LYS A 18 28.10 6.38 6.10
CA LYS A 18 27.93 6.91 7.45
C LYS A 18 28.59 8.27 7.67
N SER A 19 29.70 8.57 6.99
CA SER A 19 30.37 9.86 7.07
C SER A 19 29.51 11.02 6.55
N ALA A 20 28.45 10.70 5.78
CA ALA A 20 27.48 11.65 5.27
C ALA A 20 26.30 11.89 6.24
N GLU A 21 26.13 11.07 7.29
CA GLU A 21 25.04 11.25 8.25
C GLU A 21 25.15 12.61 8.95
N GLY A 22 24.05 13.35 9.02
CA GLY A 22 23.97 14.72 9.55
C GLY A 22 24.32 15.83 8.55
N LYS A 23 24.90 15.51 7.39
CA LYS A 23 25.24 16.48 6.34
C LYS A 23 24.07 16.70 5.40
N LEU A 24 24.10 17.83 4.67
CA LEU A 24 23.06 18.19 3.71
C LEU A 24 23.37 17.61 2.31
N VAL A 25 22.33 17.26 1.57
CA VAL A 25 22.47 16.75 0.18
C VAL A 25 23.28 17.69 -0.70
N LYS A 26 23.14 19.02 -0.55
CA LYS A 26 23.89 20.03 -1.34
C LYS A 26 25.39 19.94 -1.20
N GLU A 27 25.90 19.42 -0.09
CA GLU A 27 27.35 19.28 0.14
C GLU A 27 28.01 18.28 -0.82
N TYR A 28 27.18 17.43 -1.47
CA TYR A 28 27.60 16.42 -2.44
C TYR A 28 27.23 16.75 -3.89
N ASP A 29 26.59 17.89 -4.15
CA ASP A 29 26.17 18.28 -5.50
C ASP A 29 27.33 18.86 -6.34
N VAL A 30 28.28 18.02 -6.69
CA VAL A 30 29.49 18.41 -7.44
C VAL A 30 29.24 18.74 -8.92
N THR A 31 28.06 18.40 -9.45
CA THR A 31 27.66 18.59 -10.86
C THR A 31 26.50 19.56 -11.04
N ASN A 32 26.11 20.29 -10.00
CA ASN A 32 25.01 21.27 -10.00
C ASN A 32 23.66 20.68 -10.46
N ARG A 33 23.35 19.43 -10.08
CA ARG A 33 22.09 18.76 -10.43
C ARG A 33 20.87 19.39 -9.76
N LEU A 34 21.04 20.04 -8.63
CA LEU A 34 19.97 20.74 -7.90
C LEU A 34 19.40 21.92 -8.69
N GLU A 35 20.17 22.52 -9.60
CA GLU A 35 19.73 23.63 -10.44
C GLU A 35 18.85 23.15 -11.62
N THR A 36 18.86 21.85 -11.95
CA THR A 36 18.16 21.26 -13.11
C THR A 36 16.72 20.91 -12.74
N LYS A 37 15.74 21.76 -13.09
CA LYS A 37 14.30 21.62 -12.77
C LYS A 37 13.64 20.30 -13.20
N LYS A 38 14.22 19.54 -14.15
CA LYS A 38 13.62 18.33 -14.73
C LYS A 38 14.14 17.01 -14.15
N ASN A 39 15.06 17.02 -13.19
CA ASN A 39 15.68 15.80 -12.70
C ASN A 39 14.90 15.16 -11.55
N LYS A 40 14.01 14.18 -11.85
CA LYS A 40 13.23 13.43 -10.85
C LYS A 40 14.11 12.49 -9.98
N GLY A 41 15.27 12.04 -10.47
CA GLY A 41 16.20 11.12 -9.78
C GLY A 41 17.39 11.80 -9.08
N GLY A 42 17.38 13.12 -8.97
CA GLY A 42 18.57 13.94 -8.67
C GLY A 42 19.32 13.60 -7.40
N ILE A 43 18.66 13.24 -6.27
CA ILE A 43 19.36 13.00 -4.99
C ILE A 43 20.21 11.72 -5.07
N GLY A 44 19.71 10.62 -5.64
CA GLY A 44 20.49 9.39 -5.84
C GLY A 44 21.77 9.67 -6.62
N GLN A 45 21.63 10.34 -7.77
CA GLN A 45 22.77 10.69 -8.63
C GLN A 45 23.76 11.66 -7.96
N ILE A 46 23.28 12.60 -7.14
CA ILE A 46 24.15 13.48 -6.35
C ILE A 46 25.02 12.68 -5.40
N ILE A 47 24.42 11.69 -4.72
CA ILE A 47 25.13 10.81 -3.78
C ILE A 47 26.10 9.88 -4.51
N GLU A 48 25.71 9.28 -5.65
CA GLU A 48 26.60 8.47 -6.49
C GLU A 48 27.84 9.25 -6.91
N GLU A 49 27.67 10.46 -7.46
CA GLU A 49 28.75 11.29 -7.97
C GLU A 49 29.57 11.97 -6.85
N GLY A 50 28.91 12.61 -5.91
CA GLY A 50 29.58 13.47 -4.94
C GLY A 50 30.12 12.76 -3.71
N LEU A 51 29.45 11.70 -3.25
CA LEU A 51 29.90 10.93 -2.08
C LEU A 51 30.74 9.72 -2.48
N PHE A 52 30.23 8.93 -3.44
CA PHE A 52 30.89 7.68 -3.85
C PHE A 52 31.86 7.84 -5.04
N HIS A 53 31.87 8.97 -5.70
CA HIS A 53 32.68 9.24 -6.89
C HIS A 53 32.48 8.18 -8.00
N MET A 54 31.20 7.83 -8.24
CA MET A 54 30.78 6.91 -9.28
C MET A 54 29.99 7.65 -10.35
N ALA A 55 30.22 7.29 -11.62
CA ALA A 55 29.39 7.80 -12.71
C ALA A 55 28.01 7.13 -12.68
N PRO A 56 26.91 7.89 -12.70
CA PRO A 56 25.57 7.31 -12.82
C PRO A 56 25.46 6.45 -14.06
N ASN A 57 24.90 5.28 -13.91
CA ASN A 57 24.77 4.33 -15.00
C ASN A 57 23.38 3.66 -14.96
N SER A 58 23.04 2.96 -16.07
CA SER A 58 21.79 2.18 -16.20
C SER A 58 22.05 0.69 -16.39
N ARG A 59 23.19 0.19 -15.88
CA ARG A 59 23.58 -1.21 -16.03
C ARG A 59 22.62 -2.14 -15.27
N ALA A 60 22.55 -3.38 -15.74
CA ALA A 60 21.78 -4.42 -15.07
C ALA A 60 22.43 -4.92 -13.76
N GLU A 61 23.73 -4.64 -13.57
CA GLU A 61 24.51 -4.99 -12.38
C GLU A 61 24.26 -4.02 -11.24
N ALA A 62 24.58 -4.45 -10.01
CA ALA A 62 24.55 -3.59 -8.83
C ALA A 62 25.58 -2.45 -8.93
N ASP A 63 25.34 -1.32 -8.27
CA ASP A 63 26.19 -0.11 -8.37
C ASP A 63 27.63 -0.38 -7.91
N PHE A 64 27.81 -1.19 -6.86
CA PHE A 64 29.12 -1.73 -6.44
C PHE A 64 29.24 -3.19 -6.90
N ALA A 65 29.42 -3.40 -8.20
CA ALA A 65 29.33 -4.70 -8.86
C ALA A 65 30.26 -5.79 -8.24
N ASN A 66 31.48 -5.41 -7.86
CA ASN A 66 32.43 -6.33 -7.21
C ASN A 66 32.04 -6.74 -5.79
N LEU A 67 31.07 -6.09 -5.17
CA LEU A 67 30.56 -6.36 -3.82
C LEU A 67 29.14 -6.91 -3.83
N ASP A 68 28.51 -7.03 -5.01
CA ASP A 68 27.08 -7.37 -5.15
C ASP A 68 26.19 -6.45 -4.31
N LEU A 69 26.48 -5.15 -4.27
CA LEU A 69 25.80 -4.16 -3.42
C LEU A 69 25.18 -3.05 -4.27
N GLU A 70 23.88 -2.89 -4.17
CA GLU A 70 23.12 -1.82 -4.83
C GLU A 70 22.99 -0.60 -3.91
N LEU A 71 23.09 0.60 -4.44
CA LEU A 71 22.82 1.85 -3.72
C LEU A 71 21.36 2.30 -3.95
N LYS A 72 20.66 2.58 -2.88
CA LYS A 72 19.35 3.24 -2.92
C LYS A 72 19.29 4.41 -1.95
N VAL A 73 18.92 5.58 -2.46
CA VAL A 73 18.73 6.80 -1.66
C VAL A 73 17.24 7.13 -1.65
N THR A 74 16.65 7.19 -0.45
CA THR A 74 15.20 7.37 -0.31
C THR A 74 14.83 8.31 0.84
N GLY A 75 13.65 8.94 0.72
CA GLY A 75 13.18 9.94 1.68
C GLY A 75 12.40 9.35 2.84
N ILE A 76 12.53 10.00 3.99
CA ILE A 76 11.74 9.73 5.19
C ILE A 76 10.96 11.00 5.56
N LYS A 77 9.67 10.84 5.89
CA LYS A 77 8.82 11.87 6.47
C LYS A 77 8.70 11.71 7.97
N THR A 78 8.51 12.81 8.67
CA THR A 78 8.02 12.79 10.05
C THR A 78 6.56 13.19 10.09
N ASN A 79 5.79 12.64 11.05
CA ASN A 79 4.46 13.14 11.31
C ASN A 79 4.49 14.59 11.84
N ALA A 80 3.34 15.29 11.86
CA ALA A 80 3.24 16.67 12.29
C ALA A 80 3.78 16.91 13.72
N LYS A 81 3.73 15.91 14.60
CA LYS A 81 4.26 15.95 15.97
C LYS A 81 5.73 15.54 16.07
N GLN A 82 6.36 15.17 14.97
CA GLN A 82 7.75 14.66 14.90
C GLN A 82 8.03 13.45 15.82
N THR A 83 7.01 12.68 16.16
CA THR A 83 7.08 11.52 17.05
C THR A 83 7.16 10.19 16.34
N SER A 84 6.95 10.16 15.02
CA SER A 84 7.00 8.94 14.21
C SER A 84 7.56 9.22 12.83
N PHE A 85 8.24 8.21 12.27
CA PHE A 85 8.78 8.22 10.92
C PHE A 85 7.93 7.36 9.98
N SER A 86 7.91 7.75 8.70
CA SER A 86 7.36 6.95 7.61
C SER A 86 8.21 7.11 6.36
N ALA A 87 8.25 6.09 5.51
CA ALA A 87 8.86 6.24 4.19
C ALA A 87 8.07 7.28 3.39
N LYS A 88 8.78 8.13 2.66
CA LYS A 88 8.14 9.12 1.78
C LYS A 88 7.44 8.43 0.60
N GLU A 89 8.06 7.40 0.06
CA GLU A 89 7.63 6.68 -1.13
C GLU A 89 8.05 5.20 -1.07
N ARG A 90 7.51 4.39 -1.96
CA ARG A 90 7.97 3.02 -2.20
C ARG A 90 9.44 3.00 -2.64
N LEU A 91 10.15 1.92 -2.37
CA LEU A 91 11.52 1.74 -2.85
C LEU A 91 11.52 1.01 -4.19
N VAL A 92 11.73 1.76 -5.27
CA VAL A 92 11.82 1.16 -6.62
C VAL A 92 13.14 0.41 -6.77
N LEU A 93 13.08 -0.83 -7.24
CA LEU A 93 14.21 -1.72 -7.42
C LEU A 93 14.69 -1.71 -8.88
N ASN A 94 14.02 -2.42 -9.77
CA ASN A 94 14.35 -2.48 -11.20
C ASN A 94 13.09 -2.64 -12.07
N ILE A 95 13.21 -2.24 -13.34
CA ILE A 95 12.15 -2.40 -14.34
C ILE A 95 11.85 -3.88 -14.57
N ILE A 96 10.58 -4.23 -14.75
CA ILE A 96 10.13 -5.56 -15.15
C ILE A 96 10.17 -5.64 -16.68
N ASP A 97 11.02 -6.51 -17.20
CA ASP A 97 10.98 -6.89 -18.61
C ASP A 97 10.06 -8.09 -18.77
N TYR A 98 8.80 -7.85 -19.18
CA TYR A 98 7.82 -8.91 -19.34
C TYR A 98 8.23 -10.00 -20.34
N MET A 99 9.06 -9.68 -21.33
CA MET A 99 9.48 -10.62 -22.36
C MET A 99 10.61 -11.54 -21.91
N GLU A 100 11.34 -11.18 -20.84
CA GLU A 100 12.52 -11.92 -20.37
C GLU A 100 12.36 -12.49 -18.96
N GLU A 101 11.66 -11.77 -18.06
CA GLU A 101 11.62 -12.12 -16.63
C GLU A 101 10.96 -13.47 -16.36
N TYR A 102 9.90 -13.82 -17.10
CA TYR A 102 9.17 -15.08 -16.91
C TYR A 102 9.97 -16.35 -17.29
N LYS A 103 11.12 -16.19 -17.96
CA LYS A 103 12.00 -17.28 -18.38
C LYS A 103 12.97 -17.72 -17.29
N ARG A 104 13.04 -16.98 -16.18
CA ARG A 104 14.04 -17.13 -15.13
C ARG A 104 13.41 -17.74 -13.88
N THR A 105 14.25 -18.31 -13.03
CA THR A 105 13.91 -18.57 -11.62
C THR A 105 14.10 -17.29 -10.81
N PHE A 106 13.61 -17.27 -9.58
CA PHE A 106 13.82 -16.11 -8.70
C PHE A 106 15.32 -15.86 -8.48
N GLU A 107 16.11 -16.91 -8.27
CA GLU A 107 17.55 -16.86 -8.03
C GLU A 107 18.32 -16.32 -9.24
N GLU A 108 17.81 -16.52 -10.45
CA GLU A 108 18.38 -16.03 -11.72
C GLU A 108 17.80 -14.70 -12.17
N SER A 109 16.80 -14.16 -11.44
CA SER A 109 16.12 -12.90 -11.80
C SER A 109 17.05 -11.71 -11.65
N LEU A 110 16.86 -10.70 -12.51
CA LEU A 110 17.55 -9.42 -12.37
C LEU A 110 17.21 -8.73 -11.05
N LEU A 111 16.00 -8.96 -10.53
CA LEU A 111 15.59 -8.49 -9.22
C LEU A 111 16.56 -8.97 -8.13
N TRP A 112 16.77 -10.28 -8.05
CA TRP A 112 17.61 -10.88 -7.00
C TRP A 112 19.09 -10.55 -7.17
N HIS A 113 19.63 -10.69 -8.39
CA HIS A 113 21.03 -10.36 -8.67
C HIS A 113 21.39 -8.93 -8.27
N LYS A 114 20.50 -7.96 -8.58
CA LYS A 114 20.75 -6.56 -8.30
C LYS A 114 20.48 -6.15 -6.86
N ASN A 115 19.45 -6.74 -6.22
CA ASN A 115 18.91 -6.20 -4.96
C ASN A 115 19.04 -7.15 -3.76
N LYS A 116 19.82 -8.23 -3.83
CA LYS A 116 20.04 -9.16 -2.69
C LYS A 116 20.70 -8.48 -1.49
N LYS A 117 21.50 -7.43 -1.74
CA LYS A 117 22.09 -6.56 -0.72
C LYS A 117 21.95 -5.12 -1.17
N ILE A 118 21.43 -4.25 -0.32
CA ILE A 118 21.19 -2.85 -0.67
C ILE A 118 21.80 -1.95 0.39
N LEU A 119 22.65 -1.02 -0.01
CA LEU A 119 22.99 0.13 0.82
C LEU A 119 21.84 1.12 0.77
N LEU A 120 21.08 1.22 1.85
CA LEU A 120 20.01 2.20 2.00
C LEU A 120 20.55 3.44 2.67
N MET A 121 20.45 4.58 2.00
CA MET A 121 20.72 5.90 2.57
C MET A 121 19.42 6.69 2.67
N PHE A 122 19.08 7.10 3.87
CA PHE A 122 17.84 7.82 4.17
C PHE A 122 18.12 9.31 4.35
N TYR A 123 17.36 10.16 3.65
CA TYR A 123 17.34 11.60 3.90
C TYR A 123 16.00 12.03 4.49
N LYS A 124 16.01 13.09 5.31
CA LYS A 124 14.77 13.68 5.84
C LYS A 124 14.15 14.59 4.80
N TRP A 125 13.01 14.15 4.27
CA TRP A 125 12.22 14.99 3.39
C TRP A 125 11.45 16.05 4.20
N ILE A 126 11.51 17.31 3.76
CA ILE A 126 10.87 18.46 4.42
C ILE A 126 10.05 19.19 3.37
N ASP A 127 8.76 19.35 3.65
CA ASP A 127 7.83 19.99 2.73
C ASP A 127 8.19 21.46 2.49
N GLY A 128 8.05 21.91 1.22
CA GLY A 128 8.34 23.29 0.83
C GLY A 128 9.84 23.69 0.86
N VAL A 129 10.75 22.76 1.20
CA VAL A 129 12.19 23.03 1.29
C VAL A 129 12.93 22.48 0.06
N ASN A 130 13.96 23.18 -0.40
CA ASN A 130 14.80 22.73 -1.50
C ASN A 130 15.48 21.39 -1.17
N LYS A 131 15.53 20.48 -2.16
CA LYS A 131 16.13 19.13 -2.01
C LYS A 131 17.57 19.15 -1.48
N GLY A 132 18.32 20.17 -1.81
CA GLY A 132 19.70 20.36 -1.31
C GLY A 132 19.78 20.54 0.21
N GLU A 133 18.75 21.04 0.83
CA GLU A 133 18.67 21.27 2.28
C GLU A 133 18.20 20.04 3.07
N PHE A 134 17.98 18.90 2.42
CA PHE A 134 17.59 17.68 3.11
C PHE A 134 18.81 17.07 3.83
N PRO A 135 18.75 16.85 5.14
CA PRO A 135 19.82 16.16 5.86
C PRO A 135 19.77 14.66 5.60
N ILE A 136 20.94 14.04 5.43
CA ILE A 136 21.11 12.60 5.41
C ILE A 136 20.99 12.10 6.85
N LEU A 137 20.08 11.17 7.12
CA LEU A 137 19.76 10.73 8.47
C LEU A 137 20.48 9.46 8.88
N LYS A 138 20.50 8.46 7.98
CA LYS A 138 20.96 7.11 8.31
C LYS A 138 21.38 6.35 7.08
N SER A 139 22.42 5.55 7.23
CA SER A 139 22.92 4.63 6.21
C SER A 139 23.03 3.22 6.78
N VAL A 140 22.43 2.24 6.11
CA VAL A 140 22.42 0.83 6.58
C VAL A 140 22.52 -0.13 5.41
N ILE A 141 23.10 -1.30 5.65
CA ILE A 141 23.00 -2.43 4.71
C ILE A 141 21.69 -3.16 4.99
N HIS A 142 20.83 -3.23 3.97
CA HIS A 142 19.61 -3.99 3.99
C HIS A 142 19.82 -5.36 3.34
N GLN A 143 19.37 -6.38 4.02
CA GLN A 143 19.18 -7.74 3.50
C GLN A 143 17.84 -8.24 4.02
N PHE A 144 17.13 -9.01 3.21
CA PHE A 144 15.88 -9.62 3.65
C PHE A 144 16.13 -10.64 4.77
N SER A 145 15.29 -10.62 5.79
CA SER A 145 15.19 -11.75 6.73
C SER A 145 14.69 -13.00 5.98
N GLU A 146 14.84 -14.17 6.56
CA GLU A 146 14.34 -15.42 5.95
C GLU A 146 12.82 -15.38 5.70
N SER A 147 12.05 -14.84 6.64
CA SER A 147 10.61 -14.67 6.52
C SER A 147 10.24 -13.66 5.44
N ASP A 148 10.90 -12.50 5.41
CA ASP A 148 10.64 -11.48 4.38
C ASP A 148 10.99 -12.01 2.98
N LEU A 149 12.14 -12.73 2.86
CA LEU A 149 12.56 -13.31 1.60
C LEU A 149 11.56 -14.36 1.08
N ALA A 150 11.00 -15.18 1.99
CA ALA A 150 9.97 -16.16 1.61
C ALA A 150 8.74 -15.46 0.99
N ILE A 151 8.25 -14.38 1.61
CA ILE A 151 7.12 -13.60 1.08
C ILE A 151 7.50 -12.90 -0.24
N VAL A 152 8.69 -12.30 -0.33
CA VAL A 152 9.17 -11.65 -1.57
C VAL A 152 9.26 -12.65 -2.73
N LYS A 153 9.68 -13.90 -2.49
CA LYS A 153 9.67 -14.95 -3.51
C LYS A 153 8.28 -15.33 -3.97
N GLN A 154 7.33 -15.45 -3.04
CA GLN A 154 5.92 -15.70 -3.36
C GLN A 154 5.32 -14.55 -4.17
N ASP A 155 5.60 -13.30 -3.79
CA ASP A 155 5.16 -12.10 -4.51
C ASP A 155 5.72 -12.05 -5.94
N TRP A 156 7.00 -12.36 -6.10
CA TRP A 156 7.63 -12.47 -7.42
C TRP A 156 6.94 -13.53 -8.27
N GLN A 157 6.67 -14.71 -7.70
CA GLN A 157 5.99 -15.79 -8.40
C GLN A 157 4.59 -15.39 -8.87
N ILE A 158 3.80 -14.68 -8.04
CA ILE A 158 2.47 -14.15 -8.41
C ILE A 158 2.57 -13.26 -9.66
N ILE A 159 3.56 -12.36 -9.69
CA ILE A 159 3.78 -11.47 -10.83
C ILE A 159 4.16 -12.29 -12.08
N ILE A 160 5.06 -13.26 -11.95
CA ILE A 160 5.48 -14.14 -13.05
C ILE A 160 4.32 -14.97 -13.58
N ASP A 161 3.47 -15.51 -12.71
CA ASP A 161 2.31 -16.31 -13.10
C ASP A 161 1.29 -15.49 -13.91
N LYS A 162 1.05 -14.22 -13.52
CA LYS A 162 0.23 -13.30 -14.33
C LYS A 162 0.86 -13.03 -15.70
N ILE A 163 2.19 -12.86 -15.78
CA ILE A 163 2.90 -12.68 -17.05
C ILE A 163 2.75 -13.93 -17.93
N LYS A 164 2.96 -15.14 -17.37
CA LYS A 164 2.82 -16.42 -18.08
C LYS A 164 1.39 -16.69 -18.54
N ALA A 165 0.40 -16.18 -17.81
CA ALA A 165 -1.00 -16.26 -18.19
C ALA A 165 -1.42 -15.23 -19.27
N GLY A 166 -0.51 -14.38 -19.77
CA GLY A 166 -0.83 -13.30 -20.71
C GLY A 166 -1.63 -12.16 -20.06
N LYS A 167 -1.53 -12.01 -18.75
CA LYS A 167 -2.31 -11.08 -17.93
C LYS A 167 -1.45 -9.99 -17.25
N ALA A 168 -0.31 -9.65 -17.84
CA ALA A 168 0.52 -8.58 -17.29
C ALA A 168 -0.22 -7.22 -17.23
N HIS A 169 -1.22 -7.01 -18.08
CA HIS A 169 -2.08 -5.82 -18.06
C HIS A 169 -3.06 -5.79 -16.88
N GLU A 170 -3.27 -6.91 -16.18
CA GLU A 170 -4.10 -7.02 -14.98
C GLU A 170 -3.26 -6.92 -13.68
N ILE A 171 -1.94 -6.71 -13.76
CA ILE A 171 -1.10 -6.59 -12.56
C ILE A 171 -1.41 -5.28 -11.84
N SER A 172 -1.67 -5.37 -10.51
CA SER A 172 -1.77 -4.25 -9.60
C SER A 172 -0.79 -4.39 -8.42
N GLU A 173 -0.52 -3.30 -7.71
CA GLU A 173 0.34 -3.35 -6.51
C GLU A 173 -0.34 -4.10 -5.35
N GLY A 174 -1.67 -4.15 -5.36
CA GLY A 174 -2.45 -4.90 -4.39
C GLY A 174 -2.34 -6.42 -4.53
N ASP A 175 -1.90 -6.96 -5.67
CA ASP A 175 -1.79 -8.41 -5.89
C ASP A 175 -0.86 -9.10 -4.89
N THR A 176 0.17 -8.41 -4.46
CA THR A 176 1.31 -8.94 -3.70
C THR A 176 1.37 -8.37 -2.29
N MET A 177 2.27 -8.90 -1.46
CA MET A 177 2.41 -8.52 -0.06
C MET A 177 3.47 -7.43 0.15
N TYR A 178 4.74 -7.73 -0.09
CA TYR A 178 5.89 -6.86 0.19
C TYR A 178 6.51 -6.31 -1.08
N LEU A 179 6.72 -7.17 -2.08
CA LEU A 179 7.23 -6.82 -3.40
C LEU A 179 6.06 -6.47 -4.31
N ALA A 180 5.99 -5.25 -4.77
CA ALA A 180 4.94 -4.79 -5.68
C ALA A 180 5.48 -4.56 -7.09
N ALA A 181 4.59 -4.56 -8.08
CA ALA A 181 4.87 -4.16 -9.46
C ALA A 181 4.30 -2.75 -9.69
N CYS A 182 5.05 -1.72 -9.28
CA CYS A 182 4.61 -0.33 -9.39
C CYS A 182 4.67 0.20 -10.83
N THR A 183 3.79 1.12 -11.19
CA THR A 183 3.83 1.81 -12.47
C THR A 183 5.09 2.68 -12.58
N LYS A 184 5.83 2.61 -13.69
CA LYS A 184 7.11 3.30 -13.92
C LYS A 184 7.21 3.92 -15.30
N GLY A 185 6.14 4.37 -15.87
CA GLY A 185 6.12 5.10 -17.13
C GLY A 185 6.29 6.61 -16.96
N ALA A 186 6.68 7.30 -18.02
CA ALA A 186 6.71 8.76 -18.04
C ALA A 186 5.28 9.35 -17.92
N ASN A 187 4.28 8.60 -18.39
CA ASN A 187 2.86 8.94 -18.34
C ASN A 187 2.01 7.66 -18.53
N ALA A 188 0.70 7.77 -18.44
CA ALA A 188 -0.26 6.68 -18.62
C ALA A 188 -0.17 5.95 -19.98
N LYS A 189 0.49 6.55 -21.00
CA LYS A 189 0.70 5.96 -22.33
C LYS A 189 1.95 5.08 -22.42
N SER A 190 2.74 4.96 -21.35
CA SER A 190 3.93 4.13 -21.28
C SER A 190 3.56 2.66 -21.19
N MET A 191 3.29 2.04 -22.35
CA MET A 191 2.87 0.65 -22.47
C MET A 191 4.01 -0.22 -23.00
N ARG A 192 4.00 -1.50 -22.64
CA ARG A 192 4.96 -2.53 -23.05
C ARG A 192 4.26 -3.75 -23.62
N LYS A 193 4.90 -4.42 -24.56
CA LYS A 193 4.48 -5.76 -25.01
C LYS A 193 4.61 -6.76 -23.86
N GLN A 194 3.76 -7.75 -23.85
CA GLN A 194 3.83 -8.89 -22.94
C GLN A 194 3.83 -10.20 -23.72
N PRO A 195 4.34 -11.31 -23.18
CA PRO A 195 4.21 -12.61 -23.80
C PRO A 195 2.75 -13.11 -23.68
N PHE A 196 2.36 -13.98 -24.59
CA PHE A 196 1.08 -14.72 -24.56
C PHE A 196 -0.19 -13.85 -24.62
N SER A 197 -0.08 -12.56 -25.01
CA SER A 197 -1.22 -11.67 -25.22
C SER A 197 -0.85 -10.48 -26.10
N ASP A 198 -1.76 -10.07 -26.96
CA ASP A 198 -1.63 -8.86 -27.79
C ASP A 198 -2.02 -7.58 -27.05
N ILE A 199 -2.63 -7.70 -25.85
CA ILE A 199 -3.01 -6.56 -25.01
C ILE A 199 -1.73 -5.98 -24.38
N PRO A 200 -1.39 -4.71 -24.65
CA PRO A 200 -0.22 -4.11 -24.04
C PRO A 200 -0.42 -3.88 -22.54
N ALA A 201 0.63 -4.07 -21.75
CA ALA A 201 0.63 -3.85 -20.30
C ALA A 201 1.31 -2.52 -19.94
N LYS A 202 0.91 -1.88 -18.84
CA LYS A 202 1.60 -0.71 -18.28
C LYS A 202 3.07 -1.05 -18.01
N GLN A 203 3.98 -0.12 -18.27
CA GLN A 203 5.38 -0.29 -17.85
C GLN A 203 5.45 -0.28 -16.32
N ARG A 204 5.95 -1.37 -15.72
CA ARG A 204 6.08 -1.53 -14.27
C ARG A 204 7.53 -1.82 -13.86
N ALA A 205 7.81 -1.56 -12.60
CA ALA A 205 9.06 -1.89 -11.93
C ALA A 205 8.75 -2.68 -10.66
N TYR A 206 9.64 -3.58 -10.26
CA TYR A 206 9.63 -4.12 -8.91
C TYR A 206 9.90 -3.02 -7.90
N SER A 207 9.20 -3.04 -6.79
CA SER A 207 9.39 -2.10 -5.69
C SER A 207 9.04 -2.74 -4.36
N LEU A 208 9.70 -2.34 -3.28
CA LEU A 208 9.19 -2.61 -1.94
C LEU A 208 8.11 -1.57 -1.61
N LYS A 209 6.96 -2.05 -1.10
CA LYS A 209 5.82 -1.18 -0.76
C LYS A 209 6.23 -0.07 0.21
N ASN A 210 5.56 1.08 0.14
CA ASN A 210 5.75 2.17 1.09
C ASN A 210 5.52 1.73 2.54
N SER A 211 4.54 0.86 2.77
CA SER A 211 4.22 0.27 4.07
C SER A 211 5.34 -0.62 4.60
N TYR A 212 5.94 -1.47 3.75
CA TYR A 212 7.13 -2.26 4.09
C TYR A 212 8.28 -1.35 4.52
N MET A 213 8.58 -0.34 3.70
CA MET A 213 9.65 0.62 3.99
C MET A 213 9.37 1.44 5.24
N THR A 214 8.11 1.80 5.51
CA THR A 214 7.72 2.51 6.73
C THR A 214 7.98 1.67 7.99
N THR A 215 7.56 0.40 7.98
CA THR A 215 7.84 -0.53 9.08
C THR A 215 9.33 -0.74 9.28
N TYR A 216 10.08 -0.89 8.18
CA TYR A 216 11.54 -1.02 8.21
C TYR A 216 12.23 0.20 8.81
N VAL A 217 11.84 1.41 8.39
CA VAL A 217 12.39 2.69 8.91
C VAL A 217 12.11 2.85 10.40
N ARG A 218 10.91 2.53 10.87
CA ARG A 218 10.54 2.59 12.29
C ARG A 218 11.39 1.65 13.13
N ARG A 219 11.60 0.43 12.66
CA ARG A 219 12.50 -0.52 13.33
C ARG A 219 13.92 0.01 13.47
N ILE A 220 14.48 0.62 12.40
CA ILE A 220 15.87 1.11 12.41
C ILE A 220 16.04 2.40 13.22
N LEU A 221 15.12 3.36 13.11
CA LEU A 221 15.27 4.67 13.71
C LEU A 221 14.63 4.79 15.09
N MET A 222 13.62 3.95 15.38
CA MET A 222 12.83 4.04 16.63
C MET A 222 12.96 2.80 17.51
N ASN A 223 13.67 1.76 17.05
CA ASN A 223 13.69 0.42 17.67
C ASN A 223 12.26 -0.11 17.95
N GLU A 224 11.34 0.16 17.02
CA GLU A 224 9.95 -0.29 17.13
C GLU A 224 9.87 -1.76 16.70
N ASP A 225 9.69 -2.65 17.68
CA ASP A 225 9.44 -4.07 17.42
C ASP A 225 7.95 -4.29 17.11
N VAL A 226 7.68 -5.04 16.06
CA VAL A 226 6.34 -5.35 15.59
C VAL A 226 6.06 -6.83 15.80
N ILE A 227 4.89 -7.15 16.35
CA ILE A 227 4.49 -8.54 16.62
C ILE A 227 4.16 -9.23 15.30
N SER A 228 4.80 -10.36 15.02
CA SER A 228 4.45 -11.22 13.89
C SER A 228 3.23 -12.10 14.20
N VAL A 229 2.37 -12.32 13.21
CA VAL A 229 1.20 -13.24 13.29
C VAL A 229 1.64 -14.69 13.05
N PHE A 230 2.67 -14.88 12.23
CA PHE A 230 3.13 -16.18 11.77
C PHE A 230 4.58 -16.45 12.17
N GLN A 231 4.92 -17.74 12.30
CA GLN A 231 6.32 -18.14 12.53
C GLN A 231 7.08 -18.14 11.20
N PRO A 232 8.39 -17.83 11.19
CA PRO A 232 9.21 -17.82 9.97
C PRO A 232 9.16 -19.15 9.19
N GLU A 233 9.08 -20.28 9.88
CA GLU A 233 9.01 -21.61 9.29
C GLU A 233 7.71 -21.84 8.52
N GLU A 234 6.60 -21.28 9.00
CA GLU A 234 5.29 -21.36 8.32
C GLU A 234 5.32 -20.58 6.99
N LEU A 235 5.89 -19.36 7.01
CA LEU A 235 6.00 -18.49 5.83
C LEU A 235 6.90 -19.06 4.73
N LYS A 236 7.87 -19.94 5.07
CA LYS A 236 8.71 -20.65 4.09
C LYS A 236 7.93 -21.67 3.24
N SER A 237 6.86 -22.21 3.78
CA SER A 237 6.09 -23.31 3.16
C SER A 237 4.72 -22.89 2.66
N LYS A 238 4.13 -21.83 3.20
CA LYS A 238 2.76 -21.39 2.93
C LYS A 238 2.70 -19.89 2.75
N SER A 239 1.76 -19.44 1.95
CA SER A 239 1.45 -18.03 1.80
C SER A 239 0.70 -17.48 3.02
N VAL A 240 0.73 -16.17 3.21
CA VAL A 240 -0.05 -15.49 4.25
C VAL A 240 -1.55 -15.80 4.13
N ASP A 241 -2.06 -15.91 2.90
CA ASP A 241 -3.46 -16.25 2.64
C ASP A 241 -3.81 -17.67 3.12
N GLU A 242 -2.98 -18.66 2.76
CA GLU A 242 -3.16 -20.06 3.22
C GLU A 242 -3.09 -20.15 4.75
N LEU A 243 -2.14 -19.46 5.37
CA LEU A 243 -1.99 -19.43 6.84
C LEU A 243 -3.19 -18.77 7.53
N LEU A 244 -3.74 -17.69 6.96
CA LEU A 244 -4.96 -17.07 7.48
C LEU A 244 -6.14 -18.05 7.39
N HIS A 245 -6.32 -18.73 6.26
CA HIS A 245 -7.38 -19.72 6.11
C HIS A 245 -7.24 -20.87 7.13
N GLU A 246 -6.03 -21.36 7.35
CA GLU A 246 -5.78 -22.39 8.38
C GLU A 246 -6.09 -21.91 9.80
N ARG A 247 -5.72 -20.67 10.14
CA ARG A 247 -6.01 -20.08 11.46
C ARG A 247 -7.52 -19.90 11.70
N PHE A 248 -8.28 -19.57 10.65
CA PHE A 248 -9.73 -19.37 10.77
C PHE A 248 -10.56 -20.64 10.58
N ALA A 249 -10.04 -21.67 9.93
CA ALA A 249 -10.76 -22.92 9.64
C ALA A 249 -11.48 -23.52 10.87
N PRO A 250 -10.90 -23.59 12.08
CA PRO A 250 -11.59 -24.14 13.26
C PRO A 250 -12.79 -23.32 13.73
N TYR A 251 -12.95 -22.09 13.26
CA TYR A 251 -13.95 -21.12 13.70
C TYR A 251 -15.08 -20.93 12.70
N ILE A 252 -14.92 -21.37 11.45
CA ILE A 252 -15.93 -21.25 10.41
C ILE A 252 -17.18 -22.04 10.81
N GLY A 253 -18.35 -21.44 10.59
CA GLY A 253 -19.64 -21.99 10.99
C GLY A 253 -20.05 -21.74 12.45
N ARG A 254 -19.11 -21.30 13.32
CA ARG A 254 -19.44 -21.00 14.72
C ARG A 254 -20.14 -19.66 14.84
N THR A 255 -21.13 -19.61 15.72
CA THR A 255 -21.84 -18.38 16.05
C THR A 255 -20.93 -17.41 16.83
N LEU A 256 -21.23 -16.12 16.77
CA LEU A 256 -20.53 -15.09 17.53
C LEU A 256 -20.48 -15.41 19.04
N TYR A 257 -21.55 -16.04 19.56
CA TYR A 257 -21.61 -16.46 20.96
C TYR A 257 -20.59 -17.57 21.28
N GLU A 258 -20.52 -18.61 20.44
CA GLU A 258 -19.56 -19.71 20.58
C GLU A 258 -18.11 -19.23 20.44
N LEU A 259 -17.84 -18.31 19.51
CA LEU A 259 -16.52 -17.70 19.36
C LEU A 259 -16.09 -16.94 20.61
N LYS A 260 -16.96 -16.09 21.15
CA LYS A 260 -16.69 -15.35 22.39
C LYS A 260 -16.41 -16.28 23.56
N ARG A 261 -17.19 -17.34 23.69
CA ARG A 261 -17.01 -18.34 24.76
C ARG A 261 -15.69 -19.09 24.62
N HIS A 262 -15.28 -19.42 23.37
CA HIS A 262 -14.04 -20.16 23.11
C HIS A 262 -12.79 -19.45 23.62
N ILE A 263 -12.71 -18.12 23.48
CA ILE A 263 -11.56 -17.32 23.91
C ILE A 263 -11.76 -16.58 25.24
N ASN A 264 -12.85 -16.88 25.98
CA ASN A 264 -13.25 -16.15 27.20
C ASN A 264 -13.29 -14.62 26.95
N PHE A 265 -13.85 -14.20 25.80
CA PHE A 265 -13.90 -12.81 25.40
C PHE A 265 -14.75 -11.98 26.36
N ALA A 266 -14.16 -10.94 26.97
CA ALA A 266 -14.90 -10.04 27.84
C ALA A 266 -15.97 -9.29 27.06
N GLU A 267 -17.22 -9.28 27.56
CA GLU A 267 -18.30 -8.52 26.93
C GLU A 267 -17.95 -7.04 26.88
N ASN A 268 -17.68 -6.55 25.68
CA ASN A 268 -17.46 -5.14 25.43
C ASN A 268 -18.45 -4.68 24.34
N LYS A 269 -19.33 -3.74 24.67
CA LYS A 269 -20.29 -3.14 23.71
C LYS A 269 -19.63 -2.09 22.79
N ASN A 270 -18.31 -2.13 22.66
CA ASN A 270 -17.54 -1.20 21.87
C ASN A 270 -17.73 -1.47 20.35
N LYS A 271 -17.65 -0.42 19.53
CA LYS A 271 -17.65 -0.52 18.06
C LYS A 271 -16.51 -1.41 17.51
N ALA A 272 -15.41 -1.54 18.26
CA ALA A 272 -14.27 -2.40 17.94
C ALA A 272 -14.45 -3.88 18.34
N MET A 273 -15.61 -4.30 18.84
CA MET A 273 -15.83 -5.66 19.37
C MET A 273 -15.42 -6.76 18.37
N TYR A 274 -15.83 -6.64 17.11
CA TYR A 274 -15.46 -7.63 16.09
C TYR A 274 -13.95 -7.61 15.79
N ALA A 275 -13.33 -6.44 15.75
CA ALA A 275 -11.88 -6.34 15.51
C ALA A 275 -11.10 -6.99 16.65
N ASN A 276 -11.47 -6.70 17.89
CA ASN A 276 -10.85 -7.30 19.08
C ASN A 276 -11.04 -8.82 19.10
N LEU A 277 -12.27 -9.30 18.83
CA LEU A 277 -12.55 -10.73 18.74
C LEU A 277 -11.67 -11.43 17.72
N VAL A 278 -11.52 -10.86 16.52
CA VAL A 278 -10.69 -11.44 15.47
C VAL A 278 -9.21 -11.44 15.87
N SER A 279 -8.69 -10.35 16.45
CA SER A 279 -7.34 -10.31 16.98
C SER A 279 -7.10 -11.40 18.04
N ASP A 280 -8.04 -11.57 18.97
CA ASP A 280 -7.96 -12.61 20.01
C ASP A 280 -8.03 -14.03 19.43
N LEU A 281 -8.85 -14.28 18.39
CA LEU A 281 -8.90 -15.56 17.68
C LEU A 281 -7.57 -15.90 17.00
N LEU A 282 -6.82 -14.91 16.56
CA LEU A 282 -5.46 -15.05 16.00
C LEU A 282 -4.37 -15.09 17.08
N GLY A 283 -4.74 -15.00 18.37
CA GLY A 283 -3.80 -14.97 19.48
C GLY A 283 -3.07 -13.64 19.68
N ILE A 284 -3.51 -12.57 19.01
CA ILE A 284 -2.90 -11.24 19.06
C ILE A 284 -3.53 -10.46 20.22
N LYS A 285 -2.69 -10.02 21.16
CA LYS A 285 -3.12 -9.23 22.32
C LYS A 285 -2.37 -7.91 22.40
N GLY A 286 -3.08 -6.85 22.76
CA GLY A 286 -2.49 -5.53 23.05
C GLY A 286 -2.14 -4.68 21.84
N THR A 287 -2.38 -5.17 20.61
CA THR A 287 -2.20 -4.38 19.38
C THR A 287 -3.35 -4.64 18.40
N SER A 288 -3.53 -3.74 17.43
CA SER A 288 -4.43 -3.93 16.30
C SER A 288 -3.85 -4.96 15.32
N LEU A 289 -4.70 -5.75 14.69
CA LEU A 289 -4.26 -6.67 13.63
C LEU A 289 -3.55 -5.93 12.49
N ASP A 290 -4.03 -4.75 12.11
CA ASP A 290 -3.43 -3.91 11.06
C ASP A 290 -1.99 -3.46 11.40
N ASP A 291 -1.62 -3.46 12.69
CA ASP A 291 -0.31 -3.02 13.18
C ASP A 291 0.65 -4.20 13.43
N THR A 292 0.26 -5.44 13.12
CA THR A 292 1.16 -6.60 13.16
C THR A 292 2.12 -6.60 11.97
N GLU A 293 3.22 -7.35 12.06
CA GLU A 293 4.33 -7.25 11.11
C GLU A 293 3.89 -7.47 9.66
N GLU A 294 3.21 -8.59 9.38
CA GLU A 294 2.80 -8.95 8.03
C GLU A 294 1.73 -7.99 7.50
N PHE A 295 0.79 -7.57 8.35
CA PHE A 295 -0.27 -6.65 7.97
C PHE A 295 0.27 -5.24 7.72
N ALA A 296 1.11 -4.74 8.60
CA ALA A 296 1.72 -3.43 8.47
C ALA A 296 2.62 -3.35 7.22
N LYS A 297 3.50 -4.35 7.00
CA LYS A 297 4.40 -4.41 5.83
C LYS A 297 3.64 -4.54 4.51
N ALA A 298 2.61 -5.38 4.46
CA ALA A 298 1.82 -5.63 3.25
C ALA A 298 0.74 -4.58 2.99
N ASN A 299 0.50 -3.65 3.91
CA ASN A 299 -0.65 -2.75 3.92
C ASN A 299 -1.98 -3.51 3.85
N ILE A 300 -2.12 -4.56 4.69
CA ILE A 300 -3.39 -5.27 4.82
C ILE A 300 -4.26 -4.51 5.82
N LYS A 301 -5.50 -4.23 5.42
CA LYS A 301 -6.51 -3.59 6.28
C LYS A 301 -7.62 -4.56 6.62
N PHE A 302 -7.84 -4.77 7.90
CA PHE A 302 -8.91 -5.62 8.38
C PHE A 302 -10.28 -4.93 8.27
N LYS A 303 -11.27 -5.66 7.75
CA LYS A 303 -12.68 -5.21 7.66
C LYS A 303 -13.63 -6.35 8.03
N THR A 304 -14.58 -6.07 8.89
CA THR A 304 -15.67 -7.00 9.20
C THR A 304 -16.86 -6.74 8.28
N ILE A 305 -17.37 -7.80 7.65
CA ILE A 305 -18.60 -7.76 6.85
C ILE A 305 -19.68 -8.55 7.57
N ARG A 306 -20.88 -7.98 7.66
CA ARG A 306 -22.06 -8.65 8.23
C ARG A 306 -23.12 -8.77 7.15
N LEU A 307 -23.34 -9.99 6.69
CA LEU A 307 -24.34 -10.30 5.67
C LEU A 307 -25.71 -10.58 6.31
N GLU A 308 -26.74 -10.03 5.69
CA GLU A 308 -28.11 -10.45 5.95
C GLU A 308 -28.35 -11.87 5.40
N PRO A 309 -29.48 -12.53 5.72
CA PRO A 309 -29.77 -13.88 5.22
C PRO A 309 -29.74 -14.01 3.69
N ASN A 310 -30.02 -12.93 2.99
CA ASN A 310 -29.95 -12.87 1.52
C ASN A 310 -28.52 -12.73 0.95
N GLY A 311 -27.50 -12.75 1.79
CA GLY A 311 -26.09 -12.64 1.37
C GLY A 311 -25.62 -11.21 1.05
N VAL A 312 -26.42 -10.18 1.29
CA VAL A 312 -26.07 -8.78 1.04
C VAL A 312 -25.83 -8.05 2.38
N PRO A 313 -24.76 -7.24 2.51
CA PRO A 313 -24.56 -6.43 3.71
C PRO A 313 -25.69 -5.41 3.89
N ARG A 314 -26.04 -5.12 5.14
CA ARG A 314 -27.02 -4.06 5.43
C ARG A 314 -26.51 -2.67 5.03
N GLU A 315 -25.22 -2.43 5.18
CA GLU A 315 -24.59 -1.14 4.98
C GLU A 315 -23.52 -1.19 3.88
N HIS A 316 -23.32 -0.05 3.23
CA HIS A 316 -22.16 0.17 2.36
C HIS A 316 -20.87 0.23 3.20
N MET A 317 -19.71 0.00 2.59
CA MET A 317 -18.42 0.05 3.27
C MET A 317 -17.76 1.40 3.06
N SER A 318 -17.51 2.13 4.16
CA SER A 318 -16.85 3.45 4.13
C SER A 318 -15.33 3.31 4.19
N PHE A 319 -14.67 4.28 3.55
CA PHE A 319 -13.23 4.44 3.58
C PHE A 319 -12.82 5.77 4.22
N GLU A 320 -11.83 6.43 3.66
CA GLU A 320 -11.29 7.67 4.19
C GLU A 320 -12.17 8.88 3.87
N GLN A 321 -12.02 9.92 4.67
CA GLN A 321 -12.62 11.20 4.38
C GLN A 321 -11.97 11.82 3.14
N ILE A 322 -12.79 12.44 2.28
CA ILE A 322 -12.31 13.11 1.08
C ILE A 322 -11.56 14.38 1.46
N ASP A 323 -10.34 14.50 0.97
CA ASP A 323 -9.60 15.76 0.87
C ASP A 323 -9.93 16.41 -0.48
N PHE A 324 -10.85 17.36 -0.48
CA PHE A 324 -11.37 17.98 -1.70
C PHE A 324 -10.31 18.80 -2.44
N ASP A 325 -9.36 19.42 -1.73
CA ASP A 325 -8.26 20.16 -2.36
C ASP A 325 -7.33 19.20 -3.10
N ARG A 326 -7.02 18.04 -2.49
CA ARG A 326 -6.25 16.99 -3.15
C ARG A 326 -7.00 16.39 -4.35
N TRP A 327 -8.30 16.15 -4.25
CA TRP A 327 -9.10 15.60 -5.35
C TRP A 327 -9.17 16.53 -6.55
N LEU A 328 -9.14 17.85 -6.33
CA LEU A 328 -9.13 18.86 -7.39
C LEU A 328 -7.75 19.02 -8.05
N ASN A 329 -6.65 18.88 -7.29
CA ASN A 329 -5.31 19.27 -7.76
C ASN A 329 -4.40 18.09 -8.10
N ALA A 330 -4.69 16.87 -7.63
CA ALA A 330 -3.88 15.70 -7.93
C ALA A 330 -4.22 15.10 -9.29
N SER A 331 -3.25 14.44 -9.93
CA SER A 331 -3.51 13.53 -11.05
C SER A 331 -4.24 12.26 -10.56
N TRP A 332 -4.78 11.46 -11.50
CA TRP A 332 -5.43 10.19 -11.13
C TRP A 332 -4.52 9.28 -10.31
N GLU A 333 -3.29 9.08 -10.75
CA GLU A 333 -2.30 8.21 -10.12
C GLU A 333 -1.81 8.72 -8.74
N GLU A 334 -2.02 10.03 -8.45
CA GLU A 334 -1.71 10.66 -7.16
C GLU A 334 -2.95 10.88 -6.30
N SER A 335 -4.12 10.47 -6.80
CA SER A 335 -5.38 10.67 -6.10
C SER A 335 -5.49 9.76 -4.87
N GLN A 336 -6.20 10.26 -3.85
CA GLN A 336 -6.43 9.54 -2.61
C GLN A 336 -7.13 8.18 -2.84
N VAL A 337 -8.09 8.12 -3.74
CA VAL A 337 -8.84 6.89 -4.03
C VAL A 337 -7.99 5.88 -4.77
N TYR A 338 -7.16 6.31 -5.72
CA TYR A 338 -6.21 5.44 -6.40
C TYR A 338 -5.20 4.84 -5.41
N GLU A 339 -4.54 5.68 -4.61
CA GLU A 339 -3.58 5.20 -3.60
C GLU A 339 -4.20 4.19 -2.64
N THR A 340 -5.46 4.42 -2.20
CA THR A 340 -6.12 3.52 -1.28
C THR A 340 -6.32 2.13 -1.89
N PHE A 341 -6.84 2.03 -3.10
CA PHE A 341 -7.23 0.73 -3.66
C PHE A 341 -6.10 0.02 -4.44
N GLU A 342 -5.19 0.76 -5.05
CA GLU A 342 -4.03 0.17 -5.73
C GLU A 342 -3.04 -0.46 -4.74
N ASN A 343 -2.85 0.17 -3.56
CA ASN A 343 -1.81 -0.23 -2.60
C ASN A 343 -2.30 -1.08 -1.43
N THR A 344 -3.63 -1.22 -1.24
CA THR A 344 -4.17 -1.86 -0.05
C THR A 344 -4.75 -3.23 -0.38
N LYS A 345 -4.39 -4.20 0.43
CA LYS A 345 -5.05 -5.50 0.49
C LYS A 345 -6.01 -5.52 1.69
N PHE A 346 -7.16 -6.11 1.55
CA PHE A 346 -8.17 -6.18 2.60
C PHE A 346 -8.36 -7.60 3.10
N LEU A 347 -8.29 -7.81 4.40
CA LEU A 347 -8.79 -9.04 5.01
C LEU A 347 -10.25 -8.83 5.41
N PHE A 348 -11.15 -9.41 4.63
CA PHE A 348 -12.57 -9.46 4.96
C PHE A 348 -12.84 -10.65 5.87
N VAL A 349 -13.35 -10.40 7.07
CA VAL A 349 -13.88 -11.42 7.97
C VAL A 349 -15.40 -11.32 7.94
N VAL A 350 -16.03 -12.35 7.40
CA VAL A 350 -17.42 -12.33 7.00
C VAL A 350 -18.29 -13.10 7.98
N PHE A 351 -19.21 -12.40 8.60
CA PHE A 351 -20.27 -12.97 9.43
C PHE A 351 -21.58 -12.93 8.67
N GLN A 352 -22.45 -13.92 8.86
CA GLN A 352 -23.77 -13.96 8.25
C GLN A 352 -24.85 -14.26 9.29
N PHE A 353 -25.99 -13.56 9.17
CA PHE A 353 -27.20 -13.86 9.93
C PHE A 353 -28.02 -14.92 9.19
N THR A 354 -28.65 -15.82 9.95
CA THR A 354 -29.59 -16.81 9.42
C THR A 354 -31.03 -16.28 9.37
N GLU A 355 -31.34 -15.27 10.19
CA GLU A 355 -32.66 -14.65 10.32
C GLU A 355 -32.55 -13.14 10.12
N THR A 356 -33.63 -12.53 9.64
CA THR A 356 -33.72 -11.05 9.55
C THR A 356 -33.97 -10.45 10.93
N GLU A 357 -33.69 -9.15 11.09
CA GLU A 357 -33.97 -8.43 12.35
C GLU A 357 -35.47 -8.40 12.71
N ARG A 358 -36.35 -8.47 11.70
CA ARG A 358 -37.81 -8.52 11.90
C ARG A 358 -38.28 -9.87 12.47
N GLU A 359 -37.60 -10.96 12.10
CA GLU A 359 -37.89 -12.31 12.58
C GLU A 359 -37.33 -12.52 13.99
N ASN A 360 -36.13 -11.99 14.26
CA ASN A 360 -35.47 -12.15 15.55
C ASN A 360 -34.62 -10.91 15.91
N LEU A 361 -35.02 -10.11 16.87
CA LEU A 361 -34.28 -8.95 17.35
C LEU A 361 -32.96 -9.31 18.04
N ASN A 362 -32.87 -10.53 18.59
CA ASN A 362 -31.67 -11.03 19.30
C ASN A 362 -30.84 -11.98 18.43
N ARG A 363 -30.98 -11.89 17.10
CA ARG A 363 -30.25 -12.72 16.13
C ARG A 363 -28.74 -12.63 16.31
N VAL A 364 -28.09 -13.77 16.20
CA VAL A 364 -26.63 -13.91 16.34
C VAL A 364 -26.04 -14.38 15.04
N PRO A 365 -25.05 -13.68 14.46
CA PRO A 365 -24.42 -14.14 13.23
C PRO A 365 -23.41 -15.25 13.53
N TYR A 366 -23.14 -16.07 12.51
CA TYR A 366 -22.04 -17.03 12.52
C TYR A 366 -20.89 -16.55 11.63
N LEU A 367 -19.67 -17.00 11.89
CA LEU A 367 -18.51 -16.75 11.03
C LEU A 367 -18.65 -17.57 9.75
N LYS A 368 -18.91 -16.91 8.63
CA LYS A 368 -19.07 -17.54 7.31
C LYS A 368 -17.73 -17.92 6.70
N GLY A 369 -16.73 -17.05 6.83
CA GLY A 369 -15.40 -17.26 6.28
C GLY A 369 -14.56 -15.99 6.29
N ILE A 370 -13.40 -16.09 5.64
CA ILE A 370 -12.50 -14.97 5.41
C ILE A 370 -12.17 -14.87 3.93
N LYS A 371 -11.78 -13.67 3.48
CA LYS A 371 -11.25 -13.44 2.14
C LYS A 371 -10.17 -12.38 2.17
N LEU A 372 -8.97 -12.75 1.74
CA LEU A 372 -7.93 -11.78 1.46
C LEU A 372 -8.15 -11.26 0.04
N TRP A 373 -8.36 -9.95 -0.10
CA TRP A 373 -8.82 -9.35 -1.34
C TRP A 373 -8.12 -8.02 -1.63
N ASN A 374 -7.83 -7.77 -2.88
CA ASN A 374 -7.46 -6.46 -3.40
C ASN A 374 -8.39 -6.09 -4.56
N MET A 375 -8.56 -4.79 -4.79
CA MET A 375 -9.39 -4.32 -5.90
C MET A 375 -8.74 -4.71 -7.23
N PRO A 376 -9.49 -5.32 -8.17
CA PRO A 376 -8.97 -5.62 -9.50
C PRO A 376 -8.60 -4.35 -10.26
N GLU A 377 -7.46 -4.39 -10.99
CA GLU A 377 -6.95 -3.26 -11.77
C GLU A 377 -8.00 -2.68 -12.71
N GLN A 378 -8.80 -3.54 -13.34
CA GLN A 378 -9.88 -3.11 -14.24
C GLN A 378 -10.91 -2.24 -13.51
N ILE A 379 -11.30 -2.60 -12.29
CA ILE A 379 -12.27 -1.83 -11.49
C ILE A 379 -11.65 -0.49 -11.06
N ILE A 380 -10.37 -0.48 -10.72
CA ILE A 380 -9.64 0.75 -10.38
C ILE A 380 -9.64 1.71 -11.58
N GLU A 381 -9.26 1.24 -12.77
CA GLU A 381 -9.10 2.08 -13.95
C GLU A 381 -10.42 2.48 -14.63
N ILE A 382 -11.50 1.77 -14.38
CA ILE A 382 -12.81 2.08 -14.97
C ILE A 382 -13.70 2.75 -13.93
N GLU A 383 -14.11 2.02 -12.90
CA GLU A 383 -15.18 2.44 -12.00
C GLU A 383 -14.73 3.49 -10.98
N LEU A 384 -13.57 3.27 -10.36
CA LEU A 384 -13.04 4.25 -9.39
C LEU A 384 -12.53 5.51 -10.10
N LYS A 385 -11.90 5.36 -11.27
CA LYS A 385 -11.45 6.49 -12.06
C LYS A 385 -12.62 7.35 -12.54
N ASN A 386 -13.71 6.72 -12.98
CA ASN A 386 -14.94 7.42 -13.35
C ASN A 386 -15.52 8.20 -12.16
N LEU A 387 -15.55 7.61 -10.97
CA LEU A 387 -15.97 8.30 -9.75
C LEU A 387 -15.09 9.52 -9.48
N TRP A 388 -13.77 9.32 -9.47
CA TRP A 388 -12.81 10.39 -9.22
C TRP A 388 -12.93 11.51 -10.25
N GLN A 389 -12.96 11.19 -11.54
CA GLN A 389 -13.10 12.19 -12.63
C GLN A 389 -14.38 12.99 -12.50
N THR A 390 -15.51 12.32 -12.23
CA THR A 390 -16.80 13.00 -12.05
C THR A 390 -16.78 13.97 -10.86
N VAL A 391 -16.18 13.57 -9.74
CA VAL A 391 -16.05 14.44 -8.58
C VAL A 391 -15.08 15.59 -8.86
N HIS A 392 -13.95 15.32 -9.52
CA HIS A 392 -12.98 16.33 -9.95
C HIS A 392 -13.66 17.41 -10.82
N ASP A 393 -14.44 16.99 -11.81
CA ASP A 393 -15.13 17.92 -12.73
C ASP A 393 -16.19 18.75 -12.00
N ILE A 394 -16.93 18.15 -11.05
CA ILE A 394 -17.88 18.88 -10.19
C ILE A 394 -17.14 19.90 -9.32
N LEU A 395 -16.01 19.53 -8.73
CA LEU A 395 -15.21 20.45 -7.90
C LEU A 395 -14.64 21.62 -8.71
N ALA A 396 -14.29 21.39 -9.97
CA ALA A 396 -13.75 22.43 -10.86
C ALA A 396 -14.78 23.52 -11.21
N VAL A 397 -16.08 23.18 -11.28
CA VAL A 397 -17.18 24.14 -11.55
C VAL A 397 -17.92 24.61 -10.30
N GLY A 398 -17.69 23.94 -9.17
CA GLY A 398 -18.38 24.18 -7.89
C GLY A 398 -19.46 23.16 -7.59
N VAL A 399 -19.56 22.76 -6.31
CA VAL A 399 -20.58 21.81 -5.83
C VAL A 399 -21.93 22.52 -5.68
N GLU A 400 -22.96 21.97 -6.30
CA GLU A 400 -24.33 22.48 -6.14
C GLU A 400 -24.90 21.98 -4.80
N LEU A 401 -25.26 22.94 -3.93
CA LEU A 401 -25.90 22.71 -2.64
C LEU A 401 -27.34 23.16 -2.66
N THR A 402 -28.27 22.23 -2.46
CA THR A 402 -29.71 22.50 -2.44
C THR A 402 -30.28 22.25 -1.05
N GLN A 403 -30.93 23.27 -0.48
CA GLN A 403 -31.66 23.17 0.78
C GLN A 403 -32.93 22.32 0.61
N THR A 404 -33.13 21.35 1.49
CA THR A 404 -34.34 20.53 1.53
C THR A 404 -34.86 20.42 2.95
N PRO A 405 -36.14 20.02 3.18
CA PRO A 405 -36.64 19.78 4.52
C PRO A 405 -35.87 18.73 5.35
N ARG A 406 -35.10 17.84 4.66
CA ARG A 406 -34.29 16.79 5.27
C ARG A 406 -32.81 17.17 5.41
N GLY A 407 -32.43 18.43 5.09
CA GLY A 407 -31.06 18.91 5.12
C GLY A 407 -30.54 19.32 3.73
N VAL A 408 -29.22 19.53 3.64
CA VAL A 408 -28.56 19.96 2.41
C VAL A 408 -28.26 18.75 1.52
N LYS A 409 -28.77 18.78 0.28
CA LYS A 409 -28.37 17.85 -0.79
C LYS A 409 -27.23 18.45 -1.60
N ASN A 410 -26.43 17.61 -2.20
CA ASN A 410 -25.37 17.99 -3.14
C ASN A 410 -25.46 17.13 -4.42
N ASN A 411 -24.74 17.54 -5.47
CA ASN A 411 -24.67 16.86 -6.76
C ASN A 411 -23.53 15.84 -6.88
N LEU A 412 -22.83 15.48 -5.78
CA LEU A 412 -21.80 14.45 -5.81
C LEU A 412 -22.41 13.07 -6.12
N PRO A 413 -21.64 12.17 -6.78
CA PRO A 413 -22.11 10.83 -7.19
C PRO A 413 -22.61 9.97 -6.01
N GLY A 414 -23.91 9.68 -5.98
CA GLY A 414 -24.55 8.86 -4.95
C GLY A 414 -24.53 7.36 -5.24
N ALA A 415 -25.15 6.53 -4.38
CA ALA A 415 -25.09 5.06 -4.40
C ALA A 415 -25.55 4.38 -5.71
N LYS A 416 -26.28 5.08 -6.57
CA LYS A 416 -26.73 4.55 -7.88
C LYS A 416 -25.79 4.91 -9.04
N PHE A 417 -24.63 5.50 -8.74
CA PHE A 417 -23.75 6.06 -9.76
C PHE A 417 -23.22 5.00 -10.75
N ASN A 418 -22.44 4.03 -10.27
CA ASN A 418 -21.86 2.99 -11.13
C ASN A 418 -21.98 1.57 -10.56
N GLY A 419 -22.70 1.38 -9.48
CA GLY A 419 -22.87 0.06 -8.84
C GLY A 419 -21.71 -0.40 -7.96
N VAL A 420 -20.51 0.18 -8.09
CA VAL A 420 -19.29 -0.19 -7.35
C VAL A 420 -19.02 0.77 -6.20
N CYS A 421 -19.00 2.08 -6.48
CA CYS A 421 -18.56 3.08 -5.50
C CYS A 421 -19.35 4.39 -5.64
N HIS A 422 -19.39 5.17 -4.54
CA HIS A 422 -20.11 6.44 -4.46
C HIS A 422 -19.55 7.34 -3.37
N ILE A 423 -20.03 8.58 -3.34
CA ILE A 423 -19.77 9.57 -2.29
C ILE A 423 -20.99 9.67 -1.36
N ARG A 424 -20.74 9.70 -0.06
CA ARG A 424 -21.79 9.83 0.94
C ARG A 424 -21.27 10.52 2.21
N PRO A 425 -22.14 11.31 2.91
CA PRO A 425 -21.77 11.91 4.18
C PRO A 425 -21.35 10.87 5.23
N LYS A 426 -20.25 11.16 5.93
CA LYS A 426 -19.80 10.44 7.14
C LYS A 426 -19.29 11.47 8.13
N ALA A 427 -20.23 12.13 8.79
CA ALA A 427 -19.97 13.15 9.79
C ALA A 427 -20.58 12.74 11.12
N SER A 428 -20.04 13.25 12.22
CA SER A 428 -20.55 13.00 13.58
C SER A 428 -21.93 13.61 13.79
N ASN A 429 -22.16 14.77 13.17
CA ASN A 429 -23.43 15.51 13.17
C ASN A 429 -23.47 16.52 12.01
N ALA A 430 -24.56 17.27 11.87
CA ALA A 430 -24.75 18.27 10.80
C ALA A 430 -23.77 19.46 10.86
N ALA A 431 -23.16 19.73 12.00
CA ALA A 431 -22.16 20.79 12.17
C ALA A 431 -20.75 20.34 11.83
N ASP A 432 -20.51 19.02 11.71
CA ASP A 432 -19.21 18.45 11.32
C ASP A 432 -19.01 18.61 9.80
N LYS A 433 -18.53 19.79 9.41
CA LYS A 433 -18.40 20.24 8.02
C LYS A 433 -16.93 20.41 7.63
N VAL A 434 -16.68 20.35 6.33
CA VAL A 434 -15.42 20.72 5.67
C VAL A 434 -15.67 21.81 4.64
N ARG A 435 -14.61 22.57 4.35
CA ARG A 435 -14.63 23.58 3.31
C ARG A 435 -14.34 22.94 1.95
N LEU A 436 -15.13 23.32 0.95
CA LEU A 436 -14.90 22.98 -0.45
C LEU A 436 -13.90 23.98 -1.08
N PRO A 437 -13.25 23.64 -2.21
CA PRO A 437 -12.33 24.54 -2.90
C PRO A 437 -12.96 25.89 -3.31
N ASP A 438 -14.26 25.91 -3.61
CA ASP A 438 -15.03 27.12 -3.93
C ASP A 438 -15.43 27.96 -2.69
N GLY A 439 -15.04 27.52 -1.49
CA GLY A 439 -15.29 28.19 -0.22
C GLY A 439 -16.59 27.79 0.47
N GLN A 440 -17.50 27.06 -0.17
CA GLN A 440 -18.71 26.54 0.45
C GLN A 440 -18.42 25.54 1.56
N MET A 441 -19.39 25.32 2.46
CA MET A 441 -19.28 24.37 3.56
C MET A 441 -20.21 23.18 3.35
N ILE A 442 -19.65 21.97 3.31
CA ILE A 442 -20.41 20.72 3.20
C ILE A 442 -20.15 19.82 4.41
N THR A 443 -21.13 19.00 4.80
CA THR A 443 -20.89 17.90 5.77
C THR A 443 -19.77 17.00 5.26
N LYS A 444 -18.87 16.54 6.14
CA LYS A 444 -17.77 15.64 5.78
C LYS A 444 -18.24 14.50 4.88
N GLN A 445 -17.57 14.31 3.77
CA GLN A 445 -17.88 13.28 2.78
C GLN A 445 -16.78 12.20 2.80
N THR A 446 -17.18 11.00 2.46
CA THR A 446 -16.32 9.82 2.38
C THR A 446 -16.69 9.07 1.11
N TYR A 447 -15.75 8.40 0.49
CA TYR A 447 -16.05 7.42 -0.56
C TYR A 447 -16.37 6.06 0.03
N TRP A 448 -17.28 5.33 -0.63
CA TRP A 448 -17.86 4.09 -0.16
C TRP A 448 -17.89 3.06 -1.27
N LEU A 449 -17.68 1.78 -0.93
CA LEU A 449 -18.05 0.67 -1.80
C LEU A 449 -19.51 0.29 -1.57
N ASN A 450 -20.19 0.00 -2.65
CA ASN A 450 -21.58 -0.41 -2.62
C ASN A 450 -21.71 -1.80 -1.97
N ARG A 451 -22.73 -1.98 -1.17
CA ARG A 451 -22.99 -3.24 -0.47
C ARG A 451 -23.26 -4.41 -1.44
N GLU A 452 -23.87 -4.12 -2.59
CA GLU A 452 -24.12 -5.11 -3.65
C GLU A 452 -22.79 -5.60 -4.24
N TYR A 453 -21.84 -4.70 -4.49
CA TYR A 453 -20.48 -5.05 -4.93
C TYR A 453 -19.73 -5.84 -3.87
N ILE A 454 -19.86 -5.46 -2.58
CA ILE A 454 -19.27 -6.22 -1.47
C ILE A 454 -19.86 -7.65 -1.42
N ALA A 455 -21.17 -7.81 -1.64
CA ALA A 455 -21.80 -9.13 -1.70
C ALA A 455 -21.22 -9.99 -2.83
N GLU A 456 -20.92 -9.39 -3.99
CA GLU A 456 -20.25 -10.09 -5.10
C GLU A 456 -18.84 -10.55 -4.73
N ILE A 457 -18.05 -9.70 -4.08
CA ILE A 457 -16.69 -10.04 -3.64
C ILE A 457 -16.68 -11.28 -2.74
N VAL A 458 -17.67 -11.41 -1.84
CA VAL A 458 -17.71 -12.49 -0.83
C VAL A 458 -18.73 -13.61 -1.14
N ARG A 459 -19.23 -13.65 -2.38
CA ARG A 459 -20.28 -14.61 -2.79
C ARG A 459 -19.86 -16.07 -2.66
N GLU A 460 -18.60 -16.38 -2.91
CA GLU A 460 -18.05 -17.74 -2.95
C GLU A 460 -17.72 -18.31 -1.57
N LEU A 461 -17.85 -17.53 -0.50
CA LEU A 461 -17.62 -18.01 0.86
C LEU A 461 -18.82 -18.91 1.34
#